data_b7a807bf78c6af8efaeacfa78b631ed1
#
_entry.id   b7a807bf78c6af8efaeacfa78b631ed1
#
_cell.length_a   1.000
_cell.length_b   1.000
_cell.length_c   1.000
_cell.angle_alpha   90.00
_cell.angle_beta   90.00
_cell.angle_gamma   90.00
#
_symmetry.space_group_name_H-M   'P 1'
#
loop_
_entity.id
_entity.type
_entity.pdbx_description
1 polymer ?
#
loop_
_entity_poly.entity_id
_entity_poly.type
_entity_poly.pdbx_seq_one_letter_code
_entity_poly.pdbx_strand_id
1 'polypeptide(L)'
;MSNRGRAGLVVLAVAIVAVAFIALRPSDSSDKADDPAETTAVKTTGGGEEQPTATAESAPPPPQEITLRDGVPQGGVKRIVVQKGDEVRIQVRTNEAGDDIHLHGYDIEKRASAEAPANFRFKADIEGVFEIESHTAEDAGREPLIARLVVEPS
;
A
#
# COMPACT_ATOMS: atom_id res chain seq x y z
N MET A 1 20.39 26.74 -30.04
CA MET A 1 21.32 25.97 -29.19
C MET A 1 20.89 24.53 -29.25
N SER A 2 21.77 23.63 -29.64
CA SER A 2 21.46 22.24 -30.02
C SER A 2 21.15 21.37 -28.80
N ASN A 3 20.05 20.58 -28.84
CA ASN A 3 19.62 19.62 -27.80
C ASN A 3 20.66 18.52 -27.48
N ARG A 4 21.72 18.39 -28.27
CA ARG A 4 22.78 17.39 -28.10
C ARG A 4 23.69 17.64 -26.88
N GLY A 5 23.81 18.90 -26.41
CA GLY A 5 24.62 19.23 -25.23
C GLY A 5 23.95 18.95 -23.89
N ARG A 6 22.62 18.89 -23.85
CA ARG A 6 21.87 18.63 -22.59
C ARG A 6 21.80 17.15 -22.22
N ALA A 7 21.76 16.25 -23.21
CA ALA A 7 21.72 14.81 -22.98
C ALA A 7 23.06 14.28 -22.39
N GLY A 8 24.22 14.83 -22.82
CA GLY A 8 25.51 14.40 -22.31
C GLY A 8 25.78 14.75 -20.84
N LEU A 9 25.20 15.84 -20.34
CA LEU A 9 25.42 16.31 -18.97
C LEU A 9 24.62 15.53 -17.95
N VAL A 10 23.43 15.06 -18.34
CA VAL A 10 22.55 14.23 -17.47
C VAL A 10 23.13 12.83 -17.28
N VAL A 11 23.70 12.23 -18.32
CA VAL A 11 24.32 10.88 -18.25
C VAL A 11 25.54 10.88 -17.34
N LEU A 12 26.37 11.96 -17.34
CA LEU A 12 27.53 12.05 -16.47
C LEU A 12 27.17 12.18 -14.99
N ALA A 13 26.10 12.92 -14.66
CA ALA A 13 25.63 13.08 -13.28
C ALA A 13 25.10 11.77 -12.66
N VAL A 14 24.39 10.94 -13.43
CA VAL A 14 23.87 9.65 -12.97
C VAL A 14 24.99 8.63 -12.70
N ALA A 15 26.05 8.64 -13.49
CA ALA A 15 27.18 7.74 -13.30
C ALA A 15 27.97 8.02 -12.00
N ILE A 16 28.09 9.28 -11.57
CA ILE A 16 28.80 9.66 -10.34
C ILE A 16 28.04 9.23 -9.08
N VAL A 17 26.69 9.29 -9.09
CA VAL A 17 25.87 8.85 -7.95
C VAL A 17 25.91 7.33 -7.76
N ALA A 18 25.97 6.55 -8.84
CA ALA A 18 26.04 5.10 -8.78
C ALA A 18 27.34 4.57 -8.15
N VAL A 19 28.48 5.24 -8.38
CA VAL A 19 29.78 4.82 -7.82
C VAL A 19 29.89 5.11 -6.31
N ALA A 20 29.23 6.18 -5.82
CA ALA A 20 29.25 6.53 -4.40
C ALA A 20 28.44 5.55 -3.52
N PHE A 21 27.41 4.90 -4.08
CA PHE A 21 26.54 3.99 -3.34
C PHE A 21 27.15 2.60 -3.07
N ILE A 22 28.15 2.19 -3.88
CA ILE A 22 28.80 0.88 -3.73
C ILE A 22 29.87 0.88 -2.62
N ALA A 23 30.40 2.05 -2.24
CA ALA A 23 31.49 2.16 -1.27
C ALA A 23 31.05 2.18 0.22
N LEU A 24 29.74 2.20 0.52
CA LEU A 24 29.19 2.35 1.88
C LEU A 24 28.32 1.16 2.34
N ARG A 25 28.61 -0.06 1.89
CA ARG A 25 27.92 -1.26 2.43
C ARG A 25 28.66 -1.75 3.68
N PRO A 26 28.02 -1.79 4.86
CA PRO A 26 28.59 -2.48 6.02
C PRO A 26 28.59 -3.99 5.79
N SER A 27 29.71 -4.62 6.11
CA SER A 27 29.89 -6.07 6.07
C SER A 27 29.21 -6.70 7.29
N ASP A 28 28.28 -7.61 7.01
CA ASP A 28 27.64 -8.44 8.04
C ASP A 28 28.55 -9.65 8.33
N SER A 29 29.05 -9.72 9.56
CA SER A 29 29.87 -10.85 10.03
C SER A 29 28.99 -11.80 10.83
N SER A 30 28.80 -12.98 10.29
CA SER A 30 28.21 -14.14 10.97
C SER A 30 29.18 -14.71 12.00
N ASP A 31 28.77 -14.88 13.24
CA ASP A 31 29.42 -15.79 14.16
C ASP A 31 28.42 -16.81 14.72
N LYS A 32 28.87 -18.04 14.64
CA LYS A 32 28.24 -19.30 14.92
C LYS A 32 28.90 -19.92 16.18
N ALA A 33 28.12 -20.35 17.14
CA ALA A 33 28.50 -21.42 18.10
C ALA A 33 27.31 -21.75 19.02
N ASP A 34 26.85 -22.93 18.92
CA ASP A 34 26.96 -24.18 19.71
C ASP A 34 25.95 -24.35 20.85
N ASP A 35 25.16 -25.39 20.68
CA ASP A 35 24.39 -26.20 21.62
C ASP A 35 25.35 -27.00 22.56
N PRO A 36 25.00 -27.48 23.76
CA PRO A 36 24.01 -28.54 23.94
C PRO A 36 23.20 -28.58 25.28
N ALA A 37 22.03 -29.24 25.16
CA ALA A 37 21.33 -30.16 26.06
C ALA A 37 21.48 -30.09 27.60
N GLU A 38 20.36 -30.13 28.34
CA GLU A 38 20.01 -31.30 29.17
C GLU A 38 18.63 -31.20 29.83
N THR A 39 17.97 -32.30 29.81
CA THR A 39 16.72 -32.81 30.36
C THR A 39 16.46 -32.46 31.83
N THR A 40 15.21 -32.11 32.19
CA THR A 40 14.54 -32.79 33.33
C THR A 40 13.02 -32.63 33.29
N ALA A 41 12.32 -33.74 33.29
CA ALA A 41 10.87 -33.87 33.45
C ALA A 41 10.48 -33.72 34.93
N VAL A 42 9.43 -32.91 35.19
CA VAL A 42 8.60 -33.09 36.37
C VAL A 42 7.11 -32.98 35.99
N LYS A 43 6.41 -34.05 36.23
CA LYS A 43 4.98 -34.26 36.16
C LYS A 43 4.35 -33.74 37.44
N THR A 44 3.30 -32.90 37.37
CA THR A 44 2.23 -32.91 38.36
C THR A 44 0.95 -32.30 37.82
N THR A 45 -0.08 -33.03 37.98
CA THR A 45 -1.52 -32.97 37.77
C THR A 45 -2.17 -31.75 38.42
N GLY A 46 -3.18 -31.13 37.73
CA GLY A 46 -4.10 -30.20 38.38
C GLY A 46 -4.99 -29.51 37.35
N GLY A 47 -6.24 -29.95 37.26
CA GLY A 47 -7.22 -29.49 36.27
C GLY A 47 -7.63 -28.03 36.42
N GLY A 48 -8.01 -27.48 35.34
CA GLY A 48 -8.63 -26.18 35.13
C GLY A 48 -8.85 -26.04 33.64
N GLU A 49 -10.03 -26.48 33.17
CA GLU A 49 -10.49 -26.17 31.84
C GLU A 49 -10.78 -24.67 31.79
N GLU A 50 -9.75 -23.88 31.49
CA GLU A 50 -9.97 -22.57 30.88
C GLU A 50 -9.97 -22.79 29.36
N GLN A 51 -11.17 -22.91 28.83
CA GLN A 51 -11.45 -22.83 27.41
C GLN A 51 -10.91 -21.51 26.91
N PRO A 52 -9.89 -21.47 26.01
CA PRO A 52 -9.52 -20.21 25.39
C PRO A 52 -10.73 -19.76 24.59
N THR A 53 -11.39 -18.69 25.05
CA THR A 53 -12.29 -17.93 24.22
C THR A 53 -11.47 -17.46 23.04
N ALA A 54 -11.52 -18.22 21.95
CA ALA A 54 -11.07 -17.75 20.65
C ALA A 54 -11.91 -16.50 20.39
N THR A 55 -11.28 -15.34 20.58
CA THR A 55 -11.76 -14.09 20.00
C THR A 55 -11.92 -14.41 18.53
N ALA A 56 -13.16 -14.56 18.09
CA ALA A 56 -13.48 -14.77 16.69
C ALA A 56 -12.92 -13.54 15.96
N GLU A 57 -11.77 -13.71 15.38
CA GLU A 57 -11.18 -12.73 14.45
C GLU A 57 -12.22 -12.57 13.35
N SER A 58 -12.98 -11.48 13.46
CA SER A 58 -14.02 -11.14 12.51
C SER A 58 -13.38 -11.10 11.13
N ALA A 59 -13.94 -11.87 10.19
CA ALA A 59 -13.43 -11.85 8.82
C ALA A 59 -13.32 -10.40 8.33
N PRO A 60 -12.22 -10.05 7.65
CA PRO A 60 -12.00 -8.68 7.22
C PRO A 60 -13.19 -8.19 6.36
N PRO A 61 -13.61 -6.93 6.50
CA PRO A 61 -14.72 -6.39 5.74
C PRO A 61 -14.48 -6.51 4.23
N PRO A 62 -15.56 -6.68 3.43
CA PRO A 62 -15.42 -6.70 1.97
C PRO A 62 -14.82 -5.39 1.46
N PRO A 63 -14.10 -5.41 0.33
CA PRO A 63 -13.52 -4.20 -0.23
C PRO A 63 -14.62 -3.21 -0.67
N GLN A 64 -14.33 -1.92 -0.52
CA GLN A 64 -15.12 -0.85 -1.11
C GLN A 64 -14.86 -0.81 -2.61
N GLU A 65 -15.85 -1.11 -3.43
CA GLU A 65 -15.69 -1.14 -4.90
C GLU A 65 -15.94 0.22 -5.54
N ILE A 66 -15.07 0.62 -6.47
CA ILE A 66 -15.20 1.79 -7.33
C ILE A 66 -15.03 1.30 -8.76
N THR A 67 -15.99 1.63 -9.63
CA THR A 67 -15.91 1.31 -11.06
C THR A 67 -15.74 2.59 -11.85
N LEU A 68 -14.73 2.62 -12.69
CA LEU A 68 -14.43 3.73 -13.59
C LEU A 68 -14.78 3.36 -15.02
N ARG A 69 -15.19 4.37 -15.77
CA ARG A 69 -15.30 4.34 -17.22
C ARG A 69 -14.66 5.60 -17.79
N ASP A 70 -13.64 5.43 -18.59
CA ASP A 70 -12.84 6.54 -19.15
C ASP A 70 -12.31 7.47 -18.04
N GLY A 71 -11.82 6.89 -16.91
CA GLY A 71 -11.36 7.62 -15.73
C GLY A 71 -12.45 8.22 -14.84
N VAL A 72 -13.74 8.11 -15.22
CA VAL A 72 -14.86 8.72 -14.50
C VAL A 72 -15.58 7.70 -13.61
N PRO A 73 -15.80 7.99 -12.31
CA PRO A 73 -16.46 7.05 -11.40
C PRO A 73 -17.95 6.89 -11.74
N GLN A 74 -18.38 5.63 -11.91
CA GLN A 74 -19.77 5.30 -12.16
C GLN A 74 -20.56 5.42 -10.84
N GLY A 75 -21.56 6.30 -10.84
CA GLY A 75 -22.33 6.64 -9.63
C GLY A 75 -21.79 7.85 -8.86
N GLY A 76 -20.80 8.58 -9.43
CA GLY A 76 -20.23 9.78 -8.83
C GLY A 76 -19.08 9.48 -7.85
N VAL A 77 -18.50 10.54 -7.29
CA VAL A 77 -17.39 10.48 -6.33
C VAL A 77 -17.82 9.75 -5.06
N LYS A 78 -17.16 8.65 -4.74
CA LYS A 78 -17.50 7.82 -3.57
C LYS A 78 -16.94 8.44 -2.29
N ARG A 79 -17.75 8.47 -1.22
CA ARG A 79 -17.27 8.78 0.15
C ARG A 79 -17.12 7.48 0.93
N ILE A 80 -15.91 7.23 1.44
CA ILE A 80 -15.57 6.07 2.26
C ILE A 80 -15.22 6.60 3.65
N VAL A 81 -15.92 6.13 4.69
CA VAL A 81 -15.69 6.56 6.07
C VAL A 81 -15.21 5.37 6.89
N VAL A 82 -14.12 5.56 7.62
CA VAL A 82 -13.49 4.57 8.50
C VAL A 82 -13.01 5.26 9.78
N GLN A 83 -12.73 4.46 10.82
CA GLN A 83 -12.12 4.97 12.06
C GLN A 83 -10.58 4.86 11.96
N LYS A 84 -9.87 5.73 12.64
CA LYS A 84 -8.43 5.58 12.79
C LYS A 84 -8.08 4.22 13.40
N GLY A 85 -7.18 3.52 12.75
CA GLY A 85 -6.77 2.18 13.13
C GLY A 85 -7.44 1.05 12.35
N ASP A 86 -8.49 1.33 11.58
CA ASP A 86 -9.17 0.34 10.75
C ASP A 86 -8.29 -0.16 9.59
N GLU A 87 -8.52 -1.39 9.16
CA GLU A 87 -7.99 -1.90 7.89
C GLU A 87 -8.89 -1.41 6.74
N VAL A 88 -8.32 -0.63 5.85
CA VAL A 88 -9.00 -0.14 4.64
C VAL A 88 -8.75 -1.11 3.49
N ARG A 89 -9.83 -1.45 2.78
CA ARG A 89 -9.79 -2.28 1.58
C ARG A 89 -10.63 -1.60 0.49
N ILE A 90 -9.95 -1.18 -0.60
CA ILE A 90 -10.60 -0.54 -1.73
C ILE A 90 -10.19 -1.29 -3.00
N GLN A 91 -11.15 -1.55 -3.88
CA GLN A 91 -10.91 -2.12 -5.19
C GLN A 91 -11.41 -1.15 -6.26
N VAL A 92 -10.51 -0.73 -7.15
CA VAL A 92 -10.84 0.13 -8.28
C VAL A 92 -10.75 -0.68 -9.57
N ARG A 93 -11.85 -0.71 -10.34
CA ARG A 93 -11.96 -1.33 -11.66
C ARG A 93 -12.07 -0.26 -12.73
N THR A 94 -11.44 -0.47 -13.86
CA THR A 94 -11.53 0.40 -15.03
C THR A 94 -11.78 -0.40 -16.31
N ASN A 95 -12.29 0.26 -17.35
CA ASN A 95 -12.36 -0.32 -18.72
C ASN A 95 -11.13 0.06 -19.55
N GLU A 96 -10.20 0.82 -19.00
CA GLU A 96 -8.99 1.28 -19.68
C GLU A 96 -7.92 0.17 -19.75
N ALA A 97 -6.98 0.33 -20.68
CA ALA A 97 -5.80 -0.54 -20.77
C ALA A 97 -4.85 -0.36 -19.58
N GLY A 98 -4.93 0.76 -18.90
CA GLY A 98 -4.21 1.07 -17.67
C GLY A 98 -4.57 2.45 -17.16
N ASP A 99 -4.78 2.55 -15.85
CA ASP A 99 -5.07 3.78 -15.12
C ASP A 99 -4.31 3.73 -13.80
N ASP A 100 -3.46 4.70 -13.56
CA ASP A 100 -2.72 4.80 -12.30
C ASP A 100 -3.60 5.56 -11.31
N ILE A 101 -3.96 4.87 -10.24
CA ILE A 101 -4.86 5.37 -9.19
C ILE A 101 -4.01 5.78 -7.98
N HIS A 102 -4.09 7.03 -7.59
CA HIS A 102 -3.32 7.60 -6.51
C HIS A 102 -4.21 7.94 -5.30
N LEU A 103 -3.81 7.49 -4.11
CA LEU A 103 -4.37 7.89 -2.81
C LEU A 103 -3.44 8.91 -2.17
N HIS A 104 -3.86 10.17 -2.16
CA HIS A 104 -3.13 11.26 -1.54
C HIS A 104 -3.01 11.10 -0.02
N GLY A 105 -1.92 11.63 0.55
CA GLY A 105 -1.65 11.63 1.98
C GLY A 105 -1.13 10.31 2.55
N TYR A 106 -1.51 9.18 1.98
CA TYR A 106 -0.89 7.86 2.20
C TYR A 106 0.18 7.54 1.17
N ASP A 107 0.25 8.32 0.09
CA ASP A 107 1.21 8.17 -1.01
C ASP A 107 1.24 6.75 -1.60
N ILE A 108 0.04 6.19 -1.81
CA ILE A 108 -0.14 4.85 -2.37
C ILE A 108 -0.65 4.97 -3.79
N GLU A 109 0.13 4.46 -4.74
CA GLU A 109 -0.27 4.36 -6.14
C GLU A 109 -0.47 2.90 -6.53
N LYS A 110 -1.53 2.62 -7.28
CA LYS A 110 -1.87 1.29 -7.80
C LYS A 110 -2.42 1.39 -9.21
N ARG A 111 -1.93 0.53 -10.08
CA ARG A 111 -2.41 0.43 -11.45
C ARG A 111 -3.66 -0.44 -11.54
N ALA A 112 -4.72 0.09 -12.16
CA ALA A 112 -5.89 -0.64 -12.60
C ALA A 112 -5.84 -0.88 -14.11
N SER A 113 -6.42 -1.97 -14.59
CA SER A 113 -6.67 -2.21 -16.00
C SER A 113 -7.97 -2.98 -16.20
N ALA A 114 -8.41 -3.14 -17.48
CA ALA A 114 -9.59 -3.93 -17.79
C ALA A 114 -9.46 -5.40 -17.33
N GLU A 115 -8.22 -5.93 -17.27
CA GLU A 115 -7.91 -7.30 -16.87
C GLU A 115 -7.70 -7.46 -15.36
N ALA A 116 -7.25 -6.39 -14.68
CA ALA A 116 -6.87 -6.45 -13.26
C ALA A 116 -7.26 -5.18 -12.50
N PRO A 117 -7.99 -5.29 -11.39
CA PRO A 117 -8.33 -4.15 -10.55
C PRO A 117 -7.12 -3.64 -9.75
N ALA A 118 -7.09 -2.34 -9.45
CA ALA A 118 -6.22 -1.80 -8.41
C ALA A 118 -6.77 -2.17 -7.04
N ASN A 119 -5.95 -2.83 -6.21
CA ASN A 119 -6.33 -3.23 -4.86
C ASN A 119 -5.51 -2.45 -3.83
N PHE A 120 -6.17 -1.65 -3.03
CA PHE A 120 -5.61 -0.95 -1.88
C PHE A 120 -5.91 -1.75 -0.63
N ARG A 121 -4.89 -1.98 0.19
CA ARG A 121 -5.01 -2.57 1.52
C ARG A 121 -3.97 -1.94 2.42
N PHE A 122 -4.43 -1.20 3.43
CA PHE A 122 -3.57 -0.48 4.37
C PHE A 122 -4.32 -0.19 5.66
N LYS A 123 -3.59 0.25 6.68
CA LYS A 123 -4.17 0.70 7.94
C LYS A 123 -4.42 2.20 7.89
N ALA A 124 -5.61 2.65 8.28
CA ALA A 124 -5.98 4.06 8.37
C ALA A 124 -5.39 4.68 9.66
N ASP A 125 -4.11 5.02 9.66
CA ASP A 125 -3.38 5.52 10.83
C ASP A 125 -3.27 7.05 10.90
N ILE A 126 -3.69 7.76 9.84
CA ILE A 126 -3.69 9.21 9.74
C ILE A 126 -5.14 9.71 9.67
N GLU A 127 -5.55 10.57 10.62
CA GLU A 127 -6.88 11.22 10.60
C GLU A 127 -6.95 12.28 9.51
N GLY A 128 -8.11 12.43 8.87
CA GLY A 128 -8.30 13.44 7.84
C GLY A 128 -9.21 13.01 6.69
N VAL A 129 -9.17 13.81 5.63
CA VAL A 129 -9.85 13.54 4.36
C VAL A 129 -8.79 13.43 3.27
N PHE A 130 -8.77 12.29 2.59
CA PHE A 130 -7.78 11.93 1.59
C PHE A 130 -8.46 11.71 0.25
N GLU A 131 -7.90 12.28 -0.80
CA GLU A 131 -8.44 12.16 -2.16
C GLU A 131 -7.85 10.95 -2.87
N ILE A 132 -8.69 10.27 -3.63
CA ILE A 132 -8.30 9.16 -4.50
C ILE A 132 -8.59 9.62 -5.92
N GLU A 133 -7.58 9.60 -6.78
CA GLU A 133 -7.62 10.20 -8.12
C GLU A 133 -7.23 9.20 -9.21
N SER A 134 -7.77 9.44 -10.41
CA SER A 134 -7.45 8.73 -11.65
C SER A 134 -6.54 9.60 -12.52
N HIS A 135 -5.34 9.13 -12.83
CA HIS A 135 -4.45 9.84 -13.74
C HIS A 135 -4.97 9.84 -15.18
N THR A 136 -5.69 8.80 -15.60
CA THR A 136 -6.36 8.80 -16.93
C THR A 136 -7.36 9.96 -17.08
N ALA A 137 -8.10 10.30 -16.01
CA ALA A 137 -9.00 11.44 -16.04
C ALA A 137 -8.22 12.76 -16.08
N GLU A 138 -7.18 12.90 -15.28
CA GLU A 138 -6.30 14.06 -15.21
C GLU A 138 -5.64 14.34 -16.58
N ASP A 139 -5.01 13.35 -17.18
CA ASP A 139 -4.35 13.44 -18.49
C ASP A 139 -5.31 13.82 -19.61
N ALA A 140 -6.58 13.43 -19.46
CA ALA A 140 -7.66 13.82 -20.38
C ALA A 140 -8.28 15.20 -20.08
N GLY A 141 -7.74 15.95 -19.10
CA GLY A 141 -8.24 17.25 -18.67
C GLY A 141 -9.63 17.20 -18.02
N ARG A 142 -9.97 16.06 -17.41
CA ARG A 142 -11.22 15.86 -16.66
C ARG A 142 -10.96 15.94 -15.15
N GLU A 143 -12.02 16.00 -14.35
CA GLU A 143 -11.93 15.92 -12.89
C GLU A 143 -11.35 14.57 -12.48
N PRO A 144 -10.17 14.51 -11.83
CA PRO A 144 -9.50 13.26 -11.48
C PRO A 144 -10.09 12.56 -10.26
N LEU A 145 -10.84 13.28 -9.42
CA LEU A 145 -11.33 12.79 -8.16
C LEU A 145 -12.35 11.66 -8.33
N ILE A 146 -12.03 10.47 -7.84
CA ILE A 146 -12.91 9.28 -7.92
C ILE A 146 -13.51 8.89 -6.56
N ALA A 147 -12.81 9.20 -5.47
CA ALA A 147 -13.34 8.98 -4.12
C ALA A 147 -12.65 9.88 -3.08
N ARG A 148 -13.31 10.01 -1.90
CA ARG A 148 -12.73 10.58 -0.68
C ARG A 148 -12.75 9.56 0.44
N LEU A 149 -11.57 9.25 0.97
CA LEU A 149 -11.42 8.50 2.21
C LEU A 149 -11.46 9.47 3.38
N VAL A 150 -12.37 9.25 4.31
CA VAL A 150 -12.50 10.03 5.55
C VAL A 150 -12.10 9.12 6.70
N VAL A 151 -11.02 9.48 7.39
CA VAL A 151 -10.55 8.78 8.59
C VAL A 151 -10.93 9.62 9.79
N GLU A 152 -11.91 9.13 10.56
CA GLU A 152 -12.39 9.78 11.77
C GLU A 152 -11.54 9.38 12.97
N PRO A 153 -11.45 10.23 14.02
CA PRO A 153 -10.81 9.86 15.28
C PRO A 153 -11.46 8.62 15.89
N SER A 154 -10.64 7.75 16.52
CA SER A 154 -11.10 6.54 17.24
C SER A 154 -11.54 6.86 18.67
#